data_2b5dad2f0d177b7ae82dc6a57a0705fa
#
_entry.id   2b5dad2f0d177b7ae82dc6a57a0705fa
#
_cell.length_a   1.000
_cell.length_b   1.000
_cell.length_c   1.000
_cell.angle_alpha   90.00
_cell.angle_beta   90.00
_cell.angle_gamma   90.00
#
_symmetry.space_group_name_H-M   'P 1'
#
loop_
_entity.id
_entity.type
_entity.pdbx_description
1 polymer ?
#
loop_
_entity_poly.entity_id
_entity_poly.type
_entity_poly.pdbx_seq_one_letter_code
_entity_poly.pdbx_strand_id
1 'polypeptide(L)'
;MKRYHFIYNILLMAVMGISLSACDDYLTIYPQDRIIDENFWEDRNDLEGMRYGAYTQLGQQLQKLIIWGDLRSDAYLINPQNNSNQGQRSTYNKILEAQLDSTLTCYDWGGVYTAINYCNQVLENGEEVLARDAQFTRTEWNQMKAEITALRSLCYFYLIRSFKDIAYSNKVITSDTEIMQFEPTKQLEVLNILINDVEAIKGQARNRYTDNRDTKGLITNTAIYALLADMYLWRSALLEGRANQGAVDLKVSNTAGHADAQKVLDYGQAAIDALFLQNQQIGASSGHATGLTLKDFGCTGVVNNVQLIANEDMKGNYAANQVVSVPSFREIYNNGNSVESMFELQFSLSDYRGNGGIVTHFWGSSTTSHLGANNNAFLVAEGNNTDKFNKDCRTWYTCNNNYSGTGSTSTSTPYYNFKWSLCLFNKSGDNVLPKTYWSEDSEVAYQNWIIYRLTDVLLMMAEAHAVLSTAEDDAHIQAARTIIDAVHKRSHIDQDGTTASITKNSDKSRDRLLELVMNERLLEFAGEGKRWFDLVRYAERIGGGSNPDPRDPDVTDGSEGVNKMIDLFMAQGNSAMVSTWKSRMKNRWGLYGPIYFTEMKANGKVSPGVYRFPQNPVWNRDQQW
;
A
#
# COMPACT_ATOMS: atom_id res chain seq x y z
N MET A 1 -90.67 17.44 2.17
CA MET A 1 -89.70 16.39 2.60
C MET A 1 -88.62 16.09 1.56
N LYS A 2 -88.85 15.97 0.27
CA LYS A 2 -87.85 15.62 -0.77
C LYS A 2 -86.69 16.63 -0.94
N ARG A 3 -86.86 17.93 -0.61
CA ARG A 3 -85.80 18.94 -0.74
C ARG A 3 -84.73 18.88 0.38
N TYR A 4 -85.08 18.45 1.58
CA TYR A 4 -84.18 18.35 2.71
C TYR A 4 -83.25 17.13 2.60
N HIS A 5 -83.73 16.03 2.04
CA HIS A 5 -82.93 14.85 1.77
C HIS A 5 -81.84 15.10 0.69
N PHE A 6 -82.12 15.95 -0.29
CA PHE A 6 -81.14 16.31 -1.32
C PHE A 6 -80.00 17.17 -0.76
N ILE A 7 -80.31 18.14 0.09
CA ILE A 7 -79.34 18.99 0.78
C ILE A 7 -78.54 18.17 1.75
N TYR A 8 -79.14 17.24 2.47
CA TYR A 8 -78.43 16.34 3.41
C TYR A 8 -77.47 15.41 2.71
N ASN A 9 -77.82 14.88 1.56
CA ASN A 9 -76.95 14.03 0.77
C ASN A 9 -75.75 14.81 0.17
N ILE A 10 -75.97 16.07 -0.25
CA ILE A 10 -74.85 16.94 -0.71
C ILE A 10 -73.91 17.27 0.41
N LEU A 11 -74.41 17.57 1.60
CA LEU A 11 -73.59 17.83 2.80
C LEU A 11 -72.83 16.58 3.23
N LEU A 12 -73.47 15.40 3.14
CA LEU A 12 -72.82 14.13 3.47
C LEU A 12 -71.70 13.78 2.47
N MET A 13 -71.92 14.04 1.16
CA MET A 13 -70.88 13.89 0.14
C MET A 13 -69.73 14.90 0.30
N ALA A 14 -70.03 16.13 0.69
CA ALA A 14 -69.02 17.15 0.95
C ALA A 14 -68.16 16.79 2.16
N VAL A 15 -68.75 16.26 3.26
CA VAL A 15 -68.02 15.77 4.43
C VAL A 15 -67.23 14.51 4.12
N MET A 16 -67.73 13.58 3.31
CA MET A 16 -66.93 12.44 2.83
C MET A 16 -65.79 12.85 1.86
N GLY A 17 -65.95 13.91 1.08
CA GLY A 17 -64.89 14.42 0.18
C GLY A 17 -63.74 15.10 0.93
N ILE A 18 -64.03 15.71 2.11
CA ILE A 18 -63.00 16.36 2.91
C ILE A 18 -62.23 15.35 3.79
N SER A 19 -62.83 14.20 4.10
CA SER A 19 -62.14 13.14 4.86
C SER A 19 -61.21 12.26 4.04
N LEU A 20 -61.20 12.38 2.69
CA LEU A 20 -60.33 11.62 1.78
C LEU A 20 -59.04 12.37 1.39
N SER A 21 -58.90 13.66 1.76
CA SER A 21 -57.74 14.47 1.43
C SER A 21 -56.79 14.74 2.62
N ALA A 22 -56.99 14.07 3.78
CA ALA A 22 -56.26 14.38 5.01
C ALA A 22 -55.42 13.22 5.57
N CYS A 23 -54.93 12.29 4.73
CA CYS A 23 -54.13 11.17 5.24
C CYS A 23 -53.15 10.61 4.20
N ASP A 24 -52.45 11.45 3.45
CA ASP A 24 -51.27 10.93 2.73
C ASP A 24 -50.05 10.75 3.66
N ASP A 25 -49.94 11.55 4.72
CA ASP A 25 -48.81 11.46 5.66
C ASP A 25 -48.98 10.38 6.78
N TYR A 26 -50.19 9.81 6.97
CA TYR A 26 -50.44 8.85 8.05
C TYR A 26 -50.33 7.38 7.62
N LEU A 27 -50.17 7.09 6.33
CA LEU A 27 -50.10 5.72 5.79
C LEU A 27 -48.70 5.32 5.29
N THR A 28 -47.71 6.17 5.36
CA THR A 28 -46.30 5.77 5.19
C THR A 28 -45.81 5.16 6.49
N ILE A 29 -46.19 3.91 6.75
CA ILE A 29 -45.53 3.08 7.74
C ILE A 29 -44.18 2.73 7.15
N TYR A 30 -43.17 3.52 7.48
CA TYR A 30 -41.78 3.13 7.26
C TYR A 30 -41.49 1.87 8.09
N PRO A 31 -41.01 0.76 7.49
CA PRO A 31 -40.55 -0.37 8.29
C PRO A 31 -39.52 0.12 9.29
N GLN A 32 -39.72 -0.10 10.58
CA GLN A 32 -38.82 0.34 11.65
C GLN A 32 -37.44 -0.33 11.61
N ASP A 33 -37.25 -1.27 10.74
CA ASP A 33 -36.04 -2.06 10.50
C ASP A 33 -35.28 -1.66 9.21
N ARG A 34 -35.71 -0.64 8.48
CA ARG A 34 -34.93 -0.02 7.40
C ARG A 34 -34.61 1.42 7.76
N ILE A 35 -33.31 1.67 7.91
CA ILE A 35 -32.76 3.03 7.97
C ILE A 35 -33.05 3.66 6.60
N ILE A 36 -33.90 4.70 6.57
CA ILE A 36 -34.21 5.45 5.35
C ILE A 36 -33.16 6.55 5.26
N ASP A 37 -32.54 6.71 4.09
CA ASP A 37 -31.45 7.68 3.86
C ASP A 37 -31.77 9.09 4.39
N GLU A 38 -33.02 9.54 4.25
CA GLU A 38 -33.49 10.86 4.71
C GLU A 38 -33.39 11.07 6.23
N ASN A 39 -33.40 10.00 7.03
CA ASN A 39 -33.34 10.04 8.49
C ASN A 39 -32.03 9.51 9.07
N PHE A 40 -31.07 9.11 8.23
CA PHE A 40 -29.80 8.53 8.66
C PHE A 40 -28.78 9.61 9.05
N TRP A 41 -28.75 10.72 8.30
CA TRP A 41 -27.73 11.76 8.44
C TRP A 41 -28.18 12.87 9.39
N GLU A 42 -28.27 12.59 10.69
CA GLU A 42 -28.79 13.54 11.70
C GLU A 42 -27.69 14.36 12.36
N ASP A 43 -26.62 13.72 12.79
CA ASP A 43 -25.55 14.35 13.55
C ASP A 43 -24.14 13.88 13.17
N ARG A 44 -23.12 14.43 13.83
CA ARG A 44 -21.71 14.09 13.62
C ARG A 44 -21.43 12.60 13.81
N ASN A 45 -22.14 11.89 14.70
CA ASN A 45 -21.86 10.48 15.00
C ASN A 45 -22.19 9.59 13.80
N ASP A 46 -23.16 9.95 12.97
CA ASP A 46 -23.51 9.22 11.75
C ASP A 46 -22.37 9.31 10.75
N LEU A 47 -21.79 10.51 10.57
CA LEU A 47 -20.58 10.69 9.72
C LEU A 47 -19.38 9.93 10.29
N GLU A 48 -19.16 9.95 11.61
CA GLU A 48 -18.09 9.20 12.27
C GLU A 48 -18.29 7.70 12.11
N GLY A 49 -19.51 7.19 12.26
CA GLY A 49 -19.83 5.78 12.03
C GLY A 49 -19.46 5.33 10.62
N MET A 50 -19.86 6.11 9.61
CA MET A 50 -19.53 5.81 8.19
C MET A 50 -18.03 5.96 7.92
N ARG A 51 -17.37 6.98 8.49
CA ARG A 51 -15.91 7.15 8.45
C ARG A 51 -15.18 5.90 8.94
N TYR A 52 -15.52 5.40 10.13
CA TYR A 52 -14.92 4.16 10.65
C TYR A 52 -15.29 2.93 9.81
N GLY A 53 -16.48 2.93 9.21
CA GLY A 53 -16.89 1.93 8.24
C GLY A 53 -15.93 1.86 7.04
N ALA A 54 -15.51 3.00 6.49
CA ALA A 54 -14.55 3.07 5.38
C ALA A 54 -13.18 2.47 5.74
N TYR A 55 -12.62 2.80 6.90
CA TYR A 55 -11.37 2.21 7.40
C TYR A 55 -11.50 0.70 7.64
N THR A 56 -12.61 0.29 8.24
CA THR A 56 -12.89 -1.14 8.49
C THR A 56 -12.96 -1.92 7.18
N GLN A 57 -13.66 -1.39 6.20
CA GLN A 57 -13.80 -2.03 4.90
C GLN A 57 -12.48 -2.14 4.16
N LEU A 58 -11.63 -1.11 4.21
CA LEU A 58 -10.27 -1.19 3.67
C LEU A 58 -9.43 -2.24 4.42
N GLY A 59 -9.50 -2.28 5.74
CA GLY A 59 -8.81 -3.28 6.56
C GLY A 59 -9.20 -4.71 6.21
N GLN A 60 -10.47 -4.97 5.88
CA GLN A 60 -10.94 -6.29 5.43
C GLN A 60 -10.34 -6.72 4.07
N GLN A 61 -9.84 -5.77 3.27
CA GLN A 61 -9.17 -6.08 2.01
C GLN A 61 -7.66 -6.34 2.15
N LEU A 62 -7.11 -6.30 3.36
CA LEU A 62 -5.67 -6.35 3.61
C LEU A 62 -4.97 -7.50 2.89
N GLN A 63 -5.54 -8.71 2.92
CA GLN A 63 -4.97 -9.86 2.21
C GLN A 63 -4.81 -9.59 0.71
N LYS A 64 -5.80 -8.96 0.06
CA LYS A 64 -5.73 -8.59 -1.35
C LYS A 64 -4.67 -7.52 -1.59
N LEU A 65 -4.59 -6.50 -0.72
CA LEU A 65 -3.58 -5.44 -0.83
C LEU A 65 -2.17 -6.01 -0.76
N ILE A 66 -1.92 -6.99 0.10
CA ILE A 66 -0.63 -7.69 0.18
C ILE A 66 -0.36 -8.47 -1.12
N ILE A 67 -1.32 -9.23 -1.61
CA ILE A 67 -1.17 -9.99 -2.85
C ILE A 67 -0.87 -9.08 -4.03
N TRP A 68 -1.56 -7.95 -4.14
CA TRP A 68 -1.35 -6.99 -5.22
C TRP A 68 0.00 -6.29 -5.14
N GLY A 69 0.44 -5.95 -3.91
CA GLY A 69 1.63 -5.15 -3.70
C GLY A 69 2.93 -5.94 -3.47
N ASP A 70 2.86 -7.25 -3.24
CA ASP A 70 4.05 -8.00 -2.83
C ASP A 70 4.22 -9.36 -3.52
N LEU A 71 3.13 -10.13 -3.72
CA LEU A 71 3.25 -11.55 -4.02
C LEU A 71 3.92 -11.87 -5.37
N ARG A 72 3.71 -11.04 -6.40
CA ARG A 72 4.30 -11.27 -7.75
C ARG A 72 5.79 -10.92 -7.82
N SER A 73 6.38 -10.50 -6.73
CA SER A 73 7.75 -9.99 -6.69
C SER A 73 8.81 -11.10 -6.63
N ASP A 74 10.05 -10.66 -6.67
CA ASP A 74 11.25 -11.48 -6.45
C ASP A 74 11.43 -11.91 -4.98
N ALA A 75 10.68 -11.32 -4.05
CA ALA A 75 10.84 -11.54 -2.61
C ALA A 75 10.42 -12.93 -2.14
N TYR A 76 9.55 -13.64 -2.88
CA TYR A 76 8.89 -14.87 -2.40
C TYR A 76 9.02 -16.05 -3.33
N LEU A 77 9.00 -17.23 -2.70
CA LEU A 77 8.87 -18.54 -3.33
C LEU A 77 7.75 -19.33 -2.66
N ILE A 78 7.22 -20.33 -3.34
CA ILE A 78 6.29 -21.29 -2.74
C ILE A 78 7.03 -22.14 -1.73
N ASN A 79 6.43 -22.30 -0.55
CA ASN A 79 6.93 -23.23 0.45
C ASN A 79 6.60 -24.68 0.04
N PRO A 80 7.59 -25.52 -0.34
CA PRO A 80 7.35 -26.88 -0.80
C PRO A 80 6.91 -27.81 0.33
N GLN A 81 7.13 -27.45 1.58
CA GLN A 81 6.82 -28.29 2.73
C GLN A 81 5.36 -28.18 3.17
N ASN A 82 4.67 -27.09 2.81
CA ASN A 82 3.26 -26.93 3.12
C ASN A 82 2.38 -27.66 2.10
N ASN A 83 1.78 -28.76 2.49
CA ASN A 83 0.84 -29.53 1.69
C ASN A 83 -0.64 -29.25 2.05
N SER A 84 -0.89 -28.37 3.03
CA SER A 84 -2.25 -27.93 3.37
C SER A 84 -2.82 -27.01 2.30
N ASN A 85 -4.12 -27.04 2.10
CA ASN A 85 -4.85 -26.16 1.16
C ASN A 85 -4.24 -26.06 -0.26
N GLN A 86 -4.31 -27.15 -1.01
CA GLN A 86 -3.79 -27.26 -2.38
C GLN A 86 -4.37 -26.20 -3.35
N GLY A 87 -5.62 -25.77 -3.15
CA GLY A 87 -6.25 -24.73 -3.95
C GLY A 87 -5.57 -23.37 -3.81
N GLN A 88 -5.28 -22.97 -2.57
CA GLN A 88 -4.59 -21.70 -2.28
C GLN A 88 -3.14 -21.71 -2.79
N ARG A 89 -2.44 -22.83 -2.58
CA ARG A 89 -1.10 -23.05 -3.14
C ARG A 89 -1.08 -22.95 -4.66
N SER A 90 -2.08 -23.55 -5.33
CA SER A 90 -2.23 -23.44 -6.79
C SER A 90 -2.43 -22.00 -7.24
N THR A 91 -3.24 -21.22 -6.50
CA THR A 91 -3.44 -19.79 -6.76
C THR A 91 -2.14 -19.00 -6.64
N TYR A 92 -1.38 -19.21 -5.57
CA TYR A 92 -0.10 -18.50 -5.38
C TYR A 92 0.94 -18.89 -6.41
N ASN A 93 1.01 -20.16 -6.81
CA ASN A 93 1.86 -20.60 -7.93
C ASN A 93 1.52 -19.85 -9.21
N LYS A 94 0.23 -19.76 -9.58
CA LYS A 94 -0.20 -18.99 -10.76
C LYS A 94 0.27 -17.54 -10.69
N ILE A 95 0.17 -16.92 -9.51
CA ILE A 95 0.58 -15.52 -9.33
C ILE A 95 2.09 -15.35 -9.50
N LEU A 96 2.89 -16.16 -8.81
CA LEU A 96 4.37 -16.13 -8.88
C LEU A 96 4.89 -16.44 -10.27
N GLU A 97 4.22 -17.32 -10.99
CA GLU A 97 4.59 -17.68 -12.37
C GLU A 97 4.01 -16.74 -13.44
N ALA A 98 3.33 -15.66 -13.06
CA ALA A 98 2.61 -14.77 -13.98
C ALA A 98 1.62 -15.53 -14.89
N GLN A 99 0.84 -16.46 -14.30
CA GLN A 99 -0.26 -17.16 -14.96
C GLN A 99 -1.60 -16.60 -14.51
N LEU A 100 -1.81 -15.30 -14.70
CA LEU A 100 -3.00 -14.63 -14.22
C LEU A 100 -4.18 -14.80 -15.20
N ASP A 101 -5.38 -14.92 -14.63
CA ASP A 101 -6.63 -14.99 -15.37
C ASP A 101 -7.79 -14.34 -14.60
N SER A 102 -8.92 -14.15 -15.25
CA SER A 102 -10.11 -13.49 -14.69
C SER A 102 -10.83 -14.28 -13.60
N THR A 103 -10.42 -15.52 -13.32
CA THR A 103 -11.07 -16.37 -12.29
C THR A 103 -10.42 -16.24 -10.92
N LEU A 104 -9.29 -15.54 -10.82
CA LEU A 104 -8.56 -15.36 -9.56
C LEU A 104 -9.30 -14.38 -8.64
N THR A 105 -9.97 -14.89 -7.62
CA THR A 105 -10.77 -14.12 -6.65
C THR A 105 -9.97 -13.08 -5.87
N CYS A 106 -8.65 -13.28 -5.73
CA CYS A 106 -7.77 -12.29 -5.11
C CYS A 106 -7.65 -10.97 -5.92
N TYR A 107 -8.06 -10.96 -7.19
CA TYR A 107 -8.15 -9.75 -8.02
C TYR A 107 -9.57 -9.16 -8.09
N ASP A 108 -10.47 -9.60 -7.23
CA ASP A 108 -11.75 -8.93 -6.99
C ASP A 108 -11.51 -7.61 -6.24
N TRP A 109 -11.89 -6.49 -6.83
CA TRP A 109 -11.71 -5.14 -6.29
C TRP A 109 -12.94 -4.57 -5.58
N GLY A 110 -14.08 -5.28 -5.62
CA GLY A 110 -15.38 -4.80 -5.12
C GLY A 110 -15.32 -4.26 -3.70
N GLY A 111 -14.58 -4.95 -2.79
CA GLY A 111 -14.44 -4.49 -1.40
C GLY A 111 -13.70 -3.15 -1.26
N VAL A 112 -12.76 -2.82 -2.15
CA VAL A 112 -12.09 -1.50 -2.16
C VAL A 112 -13.06 -0.42 -2.66
N TYR A 113 -13.89 -0.72 -3.68
CA TYR A 113 -14.94 0.20 -4.12
C TYR A 113 -16.01 0.43 -3.05
N THR A 114 -16.31 -0.57 -2.21
CA THR A 114 -17.19 -0.37 -1.05
C THR A 114 -16.61 0.64 -0.07
N ALA A 115 -15.31 0.57 0.23
CA ALA A 115 -14.64 1.58 1.07
C ALA A 115 -14.68 2.98 0.43
N ILE A 116 -14.48 3.08 -0.89
CA ILE A 116 -14.61 4.33 -1.65
C ILE A 116 -16.04 4.88 -1.55
N ASN A 117 -17.06 4.02 -1.67
CA ASN A 117 -18.45 4.45 -1.59
C ASN A 117 -18.79 4.99 -0.20
N TYR A 118 -18.28 4.39 0.88
CA TYR A 118 -18.42 4.94 2.23
C TYR A 118 -17.76 6.32 2.35
N CYS A 119 -16.58 6.51 1.76
CA CYS A 119 -15.95 7.84 1.70
C CYS A 119 -16.82 8.85 0.94
N ASN A 120 -17.40 8.46 -0.21
CA ASN A 120 -18.28 9.32 -0.98
C ASN A 120 -19.54 9.71 -0.19
N GLN A 121 -20.13 8.78 0.57
CA GLN A 121 -21.28 9.07 1.43
C GLN A 121 -20.97 10.12 2.50
N VAL A 122 -19.82 10.02 3.18
CA VAL A 122 -19.38 11.04 4.15
C VAL A 122 -19.18 12.40 3.47
N LEU A 123 -18.56 12.43 2.30
CA LEU A 123 -18.27 13.68 1.58
C LEU A 123 -19.52 14.35 1.01
N GLU A 124 -20.52 13.56 0.59
CA GLU A 124 -21.78 14.06 0.04
C GLU A 124 -22.68 14.63 1.13
N ASN A 125 -22.80 13.95 2.28
CA ASN A 125 -23.74 14.32 3.34
C ASN A 125 -23.16 15.27 4.40
N GLY A 126 -21.84 15.46 4.43
CA GLY A 126 -21.19 16.20 5.51
C GLY A 126 -21.57 17.68 5.65
N GLU A 127 -21.87 18.38 4.55
CA GLU A 127 -22.35 19.78 4.62
C GLU A 127 -23.77 19.87 5.18
N GLU A 128 -24.60 18.89 4.91
CA GLU A 128 -25.98 18.81 5.41
C GLU A 128 -25.99 18.53 6.90
N VAL A 129 -25.20 17.55 7.37
CA VAL A 129 -25.01 17.26 8.80
C VAL A 129 -24.46 18.46 9.55
N LEU A 130 -23.47 19.16 8.98
CA LEU A 130 -22.92 20.40 9.58
C LEU A 130 -23.98 21.47 9.75
N ALA A 131 -24.96 21.55 8.85
CA ALA A 131 -26.07 22.53 8.95
C ALA A 131 -27.12 22.13 10.00
N ARG A 132 -27.27 20.83 10.27
CA ARG A 132 -28.23 20.30 11.25
C ARG A 132 -27.67 20.23 12.68
N ASP A 133 -26.44 19.74 12.83
CA ASP A 133 -25.81 19.56 14.14
C ASP A 133 -25.11 20.84 14.62
N ALA A 134 -25.73 21.57 15.54
CA ALA A 134 -25.19 22.80 16.09
C ALA A 134 -23.88 22.61 16.90
N GLN A 135 -23.53 21.38 17.28
CA GLN A 135 -22.28 21.07 18.00
C GLN A 135 -21.16 20.70 17.05
N PHE A 136 -21.47 20.36 15.82
CA PHE A 136 -20.47 20.03 14.78
C PHE A 136 -19.91 21.31 14.17
N THR A 137 -18.64 21.56 14.37
CA THR A 137 -18.02 22.82 13.92
C THR A 137 -17.48 22.72 12.48
N ARG A 138 -17.41 23.86 11.78
CA ARG A 138 -16.79 23.97 10.45
C ARG A 138 -15.34 23.43 10.45
N THR A 139 -14.60 23.64 11.53
CA THR A 139 -13.22 23.15 11.66
C THR A 139 -13.18 21.64 11.73
N GLU A 140 -14.04 21.01 12.52
CA GLU A 140 -14.12 19.54 12.60
C GLU A 140 -14.54 18.91 11.28
N TRP A 141 -15.53 19.52 10.60
CA TRP A 141 -15.92 19.08 9.27
C TRP A 141 -14.77 19.17 8.27
N ASN A 142 -14.06 20.30 8.20
CA ASN A 142 -12.92 20.46 7.28
C ASN A 142 -11.83 19.42 7.56
N GLN A 143 -11.57 19.11 8.83
CA GLN A 143 -10.60 18.08 9.23
C GLN A 143 -11.05 16.67 8.78
N MET A 144 -12.31 16.32 9.02
CA MET A 144 -12.90 15.04 8.60
C MET A 144 -12.95 14.94 7.07
N LYS A 145 -13.35 16.01 6.38
CA LYS A 145 -13.35 16.08 4.91
C LYS A 145 -11.97 15.83 4.33
N ALA A 146 -10.93 16.43 4.91
CA ALA A 146 -9.55 16.22 4.48
C ALA A 146 -9.10 14.77 4.69
N GLU A 147 -9.36 14.22 5.86
CA GLU A 147 -9.07 12.82 6.20
C GLU A 147 -9.72 11.85 5.19
N ILE A 148 -11.03 11.98 4.97
CA ILE A 148 -11.81 11.06 4.13
C ILE A 148 -11.49 11.23 2.63
N THR A 149 -11.20 12.45 2.18
CA THR A 149 -10.71 12.69 0.81
C THR A 149 -9.37 11.98 0.58
N ALA A 150 -8.46 12.03 1.55
CA ALA A 150 -7.19 11.34 1.46
C ALA A 150 -7.35 9.81 1.52
N LEU A 151 -8.26 9.28 2.36
CA LEU A 151 -8.55 7.84 2.42
C LEU A 151 -9.14 7.33 1.10
N ARG A 152 -10.11 8.06 0.52
CA ARG A 152 -10.67 7.75 -0.80
C ARG A 152 -9.57 7.72 -1.87
N SER A 153 -8.71 8.73 -1.86
CA SER A 153 -7.60 8.83 -2.81
C SER A 153 -6.59 7.68 -2.64
N LEU A 154 -6.30 7.26 -1.42
CA LEU A 154 -5.47 6.09 -1.13
C LEU A 154 -6.09 4.79 -1.70
N CYS A 155 -7.41 4.59 -1.53
CA CYS A 155 -8.11 3.43 -2.10
C CYS A 155 -7.99 3.41 -3.63
N TYR A 156 -8.27 4.53 -4.30
CA TYR A 156 -8.09 4.64 -5.75
C TYR A 156 -6.64 4.47 -6.18
N PHE A 157 -5.68 4.95 -5.40
CA PHE A 157 -4.26 4.79 -5.69
C PHE A 157 -3.83 3.31 -5.64
N TYR A 158 -4.37 2.51 -4.72
CA TYR A 158 -4.21 1.05 -4.75
C TYR A 158 -4.78 0.44 -6.03
N LEU A 159 -5.97 0.87 -6.45
CA LEU A 159 -6.62 0.33 -7.65
C LEU A 159 -5.82 0.63 -8.93
N ILE A 160 -5.37 1.88 -9.13
CA ILE A 160 -4.59 2.22 -10.34
C ILE A 160 -3.21 1.57 -10.37
N ARG A 161 -2.59 1.32 -9.21
CA ARG A 161 -1.32 0.57 -9.12
C ARG A 161 -1.50 -0.91 -9.40
N SER A 162 -2.67 -1.47 -9.11
CA SER A 162 -2.96 -2.90 -9.27
C SER A 162 -3.55 -3.25 -10.63
N PHE A 163 -4.39 -2.38 -11.22
CA PHE A 163 -5.21 -2.69 -12.40
C PHE A 163 -4.99 -1.75 -13.58
N LYS A 164 -4.23 -0.67 -13.43
CA LYS A 164 -3.96 0.40 -14.40
C LYS A 164 -5.18 1.26 -14.66
N ASP A 165 -6.02 0.92 -15.64
CA ASP A 165 -7.24 1.66 -15.96
C ASP A 165 -8.40 1.12 -15.13
N ILE A 166 -9.16 1.99 -14.50
CA ILE A 166 -10.20 1.64 -13.52
C ILE A 166 -11.48 2.45 -13.72
N ALA A 167 -12.58 2.01 -13.11
CA ALA A 167 -13.78 2.83 -12.98
C ALA A 167 -13.54 3.93 -11.94
N TYR A 168 -13.71 5.19 -12.31
CA TYR A 168 -13.59 6.31 -11.39
C TYR A 168 -14.91 7.01 -11.16
N SER A 169 -15.30 7.23 -9.90
CA SER A 169 -16.46 8.02 -9.51
C SER A 169 -16.22 8.73 -8.17
N ASN A 170 -16.61 9.97 -8.09
CA ASN A 170 -16.67 10.74 -6.85
C ASN A 170 -18.11 10.87 -6.29
N LYS A 171 -19.06 10.13 -6.88
CA LYS A 171 -20.47 10.11 -6.47
C LYS A 171 -20.77 8.87 -5.66
N VAL A 172 -21.78 8.95 -4.81
CA VAL A 172 -22.35 7.79 -4.13
C VAL A 172 -23.01 6.87 -5.16
N ILE A 173 -22.74 5.58 -5.08
CA ILE A 173 -23.37 4.54 -5.89
C ILE A 173 -24.39 3.83 -5.02
N THR A 174 -25.66 3.90 -5.40
CA THR A 174 -26.79 3.36 -4.63
C THR A 174 -27.39 2.10 -5.26
N SER A 175 -27.12 1.84 -6.54
CA SER A 175 -27.69 0.72 -7.27
C SER A 175 -26.74 0.07 -8.28
N ASP A 176 -26.98 -1.20 -8.58
CA ASP A 176 -26.24 -1.95 -9.60
C ASP A 176 -26.38 -1.35 -11.01
N THR A 177 -27.46 -0.65 -11.28
CA THR A 177 -27.69 0.01 -12.58
C THR A 177 -26.75 1.19 -12.82
N GLU A 178 -26.30 1.85 -11.77
CA GLU A 178 -25.29 2.92 -11.84
C GLU A 178 -23.90 2.34 -12.14
N ILE A 179 -23.56 1.18 -11.59
CA ILE A 179 -22.30 0.47 -11.86
C ILE A 179 -22.19 0.14 -13.35
N MET A 180 -23.26 -0.24 -14.02
CA MET A 180 -23.28 -0.61 -15.45
C MET A 180 -22.95 0.54 -16.41
N GLN A 181 -22.71 1.76 -15.91
CA GLN A 181 -22.44 2.95 -16.74
C GLN A 181 -20.95 3.34 -16.78
N PHE A 182 -20.10 2.71 -15.95
CA PHE A 182 -18.70 3.08 -15.90
C PHE A 182 -17.87 2.50 -17.04
N GLU A 183 -17.07 3.36 -17.65
CA GLU A 183 -16.02 2.99 -18.59
C GLU A 183 -14.64 3.13 -17.93
N PRO A 184 -13.61 2.46 -18.45
CA PRO A 184 -12.26 2.59 -17.90
C PRO A 184 -11.75 4.03 -18.04
N THR A 185 -11.37 4.63 -16.91
CA THR A 185 -10.61 5.89 -16.89
C THR A 185 -9.12 5.57 -16.86
N LYS A 186 -8.34 6.25 -17.69
CA LYS A 186 -6.90 6.01 -17.82
C LYS A 186 -6.15 6.29 -16.51
N GLN A 187 -5.19 5.45 -16.18
CA GLN A 187 -4.37 5.54 -14.94
C GLN A 187 -3.84 6.95 -14.67
N LEU A 188 -3.23 7.59 -15.66
CA LEU A 188 -2.63 8.92 -15.49
C LEU A 188 -3.70 10.00 -15.25
N GLU A 189 -4.86 9.87 -15.87
CA GLU A 189 -6.00 10.78 -15.65
C GLU A 189 -6.52 10.67 -14.22
N VAL A 190 -6.78 9.43 -13.75
CA VAL A 190 -7.19 9.21 -12.35
C VAL A 190 -6.13 9.75 -11.40
N LEU A 191 -4.86 9.44 -11.61
CA LEU A 191 -3.77 9.91 -10.76
C LEU A 191 -3.70 11.45 -10.67
N ASN A 192 -3.93 12.16 -11.78
CA ASN A 192 -4.00 13.62 -11.78
C ASN A 192 -5.18 14.14 -10.94
N ILE A 193 -6.34 13.49 -11.01
CA ILE A 193 -7.49 13.84 -10.17
C ILE A 193 -7.14 13.64 -8.70
N LEU A 194 -6.59 12.47 -8.34
CA LEU A 194 -6.22 12.16 -6.95
C LEU A 194 -5.21 13.15 -6.38
N ILE A 195 -4.18 13.50 -7.15
CA ILE A 195 -3.19 14.50 -6.73
C ILE A 195 -3.87 15.85 -6.49
N ASN A 196 -4.73 16.31 -7.39
CA ASN A 196 -5.44 17.57 -7.24
C ASN A 196 -6.37 17.58 -6.00
N ASP A 197 -7.09 16.47 -5.78
CA ASP A 197 -7.97 16.33 -4.61
C ASP A 197 -7.16 16.41 -3.30
N VAL A 198 -6.02 15.71 -3.21
CA VAL A 198 -5.19 15.68 -2.00
C VAL A 198 -4.40 16.99 -1.82
N GLU A 199 -3.96 17.64 -2.91
CA GLU A 199 -3.36 18.97 -2.87
C GLU A 199 -4.34 20.02 -2.28
N ALA A 200 -5.62 19.92 -2.64
CA ALA A 200 -6.64 20.84 -2.17
C ALA A 200 -6.91 20.76 -0.65
N ILE A 201 -6.63 19.61 -0.04
CA ILE A 201 -6.91 19.37 1.40
C ILE A 201 -5.66 19.29 2.28
N LYS A 202 -4.47 19.41 1.72
CA LYS A 202 -3.22 19.32 2.48
C LYS A 202 -3.18 20.38 3.59
N GLY A 203 -2.71 19.98 4.75
CA GLY A 203 -2.64 20.85 5.93
C GLY A 203 -3.99 21.09 6.64
N GLN A 204 -5.10 20.55 6.12
CA GLN A 204 -6.42 20.73 6.71
C GLN A 204 -6.83 19.59 7.67
N ALA A 205 -6.24 18.40 7.54
CA ALA A 205 -6.49 17.31 8.47
C ALA A 205 -5.93 17.61 9.87
N ARG A 206 -6.28 16.79 10.84
CA ARG A 206 -5.68 16.87 12.17
C ARG A 206 -4.18 16.56 12.11
N ASN A 207 -3.39 17.21 12.96
CA ASN A 207 -1.98 16.83 13.12
C ASN A 207 -1.84 15.63 14.05
N ARG A 208 -2.74 15.49 15.03
CA ARG A 208 -2.82 14.35 15.95
C ARG A 208 -4.22 14.22 16.55
N TYR A 209 -4.50 13.06 17.12
CA TYR A 209 -5.64 12.79 17.99
C TYR A 209 -5.21 12.74 19.47
N THR A 210 -6.16 12.52 20.37
CA THR A 210 -5.87 12.49 21.82
C THR A 210 -4.95 11.34 22.18
N ASP A 211 -5.17 10.16 21.59
CA ASP A 211 -4.31 9.00 21.81
C ASP A 211 -3.42 8.70 20.59
N ASN A 212 -2.42 7.84 20.81
CA ASN A 212 -1.45 7.48 19.78
C ASN A 212 -2.04 6.49 18.77
N ARG A 213 -2.96 5.62 19.17
CA ARG A 213 -3.62 4.65 18.29
C ARG A 213 -4.42 5.36 17.21
N ASP A 214 -5.26 6.31 17.59
CA ASP A 214 -6.03 7.11 16.63
C ASP A 214 -5.12 8.02 15.80
N THR A 215 -4.06 8.56 16.41
CA THR A 215 -3.09 9.41 15.72
C THR A 215 -2.38 8.67 14.57
N LYS A 216 -2.08 7.38 14.74
CA LYS A 216 -1.46 6.54 13.70
C LYS A 216 -2.48 5.75 12.90
N GLY A 217 -3.69 5.55 13.41
CA GLY A 217 -4.75 4.76 12.81
C GLY A 217 -5.72 5.52 11.91
N LEU A 218 -5.75 6.84 12.04
CA LEU A 218 -6.54 7.72 11.18
C LEU A 218 -5.61 8.62 10.36
N ILE A 219 -6.05 9.01 9.17
CA ILE A 219 -5.22 9.85 8.31
C ILE A 219 -5.06 11.24 8.92
N THR A 220 -3.81 11.60 9.21
CA THR A 220 -3.38 12.93 9.67
C THR A 220 -2.64 13.65 8.56
N ASN A 221 -2.27 14.93 8.77
CA ASN A 221 -1.45 15.68 7.81
C ASN A 221 -0.13 14.96 7.47
N THR A 222 0.45 14.23 8.43
CA THR A 222 1.65 13.40 8.22
C THR A 222 1.42 12.36 7.11
N ALA A 223 0.30 11.64 7.18
CA ALA A 223 -0.08 10.64 6.18
C ALA A 223 -0.43 11.27 4.82
N ILE A 224 -1.08 12.44 4.82
CA ILE A 224 -1.41 13.19 3.60
C ILE A 224 -0.14 13.58 2.83
N TYR A 225 0.87 14.10 3.52
CA TYR A 225 2.14 14.45 2.87
C TYR A 225 2.89 13.22 2.35
N ALA A 226 2.88 12.10 3.09
CA ALA A 226 3.46 10.83 2.62
C ALA A 226 2.72 10.29 1.38
N LEU A 227 1.40 10.37 1.35
CA LEU A 227 0.58 9.98 0.19
C LEU A 227 0.86 10.87 -1.03
N LEU A 228 0.98 12.19 -0.85
CA LEU A 228 1.37 13.10 -1.93
C LEU A 228 2.75 12.74 -2.48
N ALA A 229 3.73 12.49 -1.62
CA ALA A 229 5.07 12.08 -2.06
C ALA A 229 5.03 10.80 -2.91
N ASP A 230 4.26 9.77 -2.49
CA ASP A 230 4.11 8.49 -3.22
C ASP A 230 3.39 8.68 -4.56
N MET A 231 2.31 9.47 -4.61
CA MET A 231 1.59 9.76 -5.85
C MET A 231 2.43 10.55 -6.85
N TYR A 232 3.18 11.54 -6.39
CA TYR A 232 4.10 12.30 -7.27
C TYR A 232 5.25 11.43 -7.76
N LEU A 233 5.80 10.54 -6.91
CA LEU A 233 6.84 9.61 -7.33
C LEU A 233 6.34 8.65 -8.41
N TRP A 234 5.11 8.16 -8.26
CA TRP A 234 4.46 7.31 -9.26
C TRP A 234 4.22 8.05 -10.57
N ARG A 235 3.70 9.29 -10.50
CA ARG A 235 3.46 10.11 -11.70
C ARG A 235 4.78 10.49 -12.41
N SER A 236 5.82 10.81 -11.65
CA SER A 236 7.17 11.02 -12.19
C SER A 236 7.62 9.85 -13.06
N ALA A 237 7.45 8.61 -12.57
CA ALA A 237 7.82 7.42 -13.32
C ALA A 237 7.00 7.23 -14.60
N LEU A 238 5.68 7.43 -14.52
CA LEU A 238 4.81 7.33 -15.70
C LEU A 238 5.16 8.37 -16.77
N LEU A 239 5.46 9.60 -16.39
CA LEU A 239 5.82 10.69 -17.32
C LEU A 239 7.15 10.42 -18.01
N GLU A 240 8.16 9.93 -17.27
CA GLU A 240 9.44 9.54 -17.86
C GLU A 240 9.29 8.39 -18.85
N GLY A 241 8.59 7.32 -18.46
CA GLY A 241 8.38 6.17 -19.33
C GLY A 241 7.55 6.49 -20.57
N ARG A 242 6.62 7.44 -20.51
CA ARG A 242 5.88 7.94 -21.68
C ARG A 242 6.77 8.78 -22.62
N ALA A 243 7.72 9.52 -22.08
CA ALA A 243 8.67 10.29 -22.86
C ALA A 243 9.75 9.41 -23.53
N ASN A 244 10.01 8.22 -22.99
CA ASN A 244 10.95 7.25 -23.57
C ASN A 244 10.31 6.48 -24.74
N GLN A 245 10.49 6.99 -25.93
CA GLN A 245 10.02 6.42 -27.19
C GLN A 245 11.17 5.67 -27.88
N GLY A 246 11.36 4.40 -27.59
CA GLY A 246 12.40 3.60 -28.24
C GLY A 246 13.47 3.05 -27.30
N ALA A 247 14.65 2.69 -27.86
CA ALA A 247 15.71 2.01 -27.12
C ALA A 247 16.22 2.81 -25.92
N VAL A 248 16.29 2.14 -24.81
CA VAL A 248 16.53 2.67 -23.50
C VAL A 248 18.00 2.97 -23.27
N ASP A 249 18.27 4.22 -23.33
CA ASP A 249 19.28 4.80 -22.47
C ASP A 249 18.53 5.75 -21.55
N LEU A 250 18.43 5.46 -20.26
CA LEU A 250 17.89 6.37 -19.24
C LEU A 250 18.82 7.57 -19.10
N LYS A 251 19.10 8.23 -20.24
CA LYS A 251 20.01 9.36 -20.28
C LYS A 251 19.44 10.49 -19.46
N VAL A 252 20.33 11.15 -18.77
CA VAL A 252 20.24 12.42 -18.05
C VAL A 252 19.39 13.49 -18.78
N SER A 253 19.04 13.30 -20.05
CA SER A 253 18.22 14.22 -20.85
C SER A 253 16.70 14.06 -20.66
N ASN A 254 16.18 12.99 -20.05
CA ASN A 254 14.74 12.86 -19.81
C ASN A 254 14.33 13.56 -18.51
N THR A 255 13.82 14.76 -18.62
CA THR A 255 13.39 15.60 -17.49
C THR A 255 11.89 15.57 -17.26
N ALA A 256 11.14 14.73 -17.98
CA ALA A 256 9.67 14.71 -17.93
C ALA A 256 9.11 14.48 -16.51
N GLY A 257 9.83 13.71 -15.68
CA GLY A 257 9.45 13.44 -14.29
C GLY A 257 10.07 14.35 -13.23
N HIS A 258 10.97 15.29 -13.60
CA HIS A 258 11.74 16.08 -12.63
C HIS A 258 10.89 16.98 -11.76
N ALA A 259 9.89 17.65 -12.32
CA ALA A 259 9.01 18.53 -11.54
C ALA A 259 8.27 17.75 -10.44
N ASP A 260 7.82 16.54 -10.74
CA ASP A 260 7.17 15.66 -9.77
C ASP A 260 8.18 15.10 -8.76
N ALA A 261 9.39 14.74 -9.19
CA ALA A 261 10.45 14.32 -8.28
C ALA A 261 10.84 15.42 -7.28
N GLN A 262 10.82 16.69 -7.69
CA GLN A 262 11.00 17.80 -6.74
C GLN A 262 9.85 17.86 -5.72
N LYS A 263 8.61 17.63 -6.15
CA LYS A 263 7.46 17.55 -5.23
C LYS A 263 7.60 16.39 -4.22
N VAL A 264 8.21 15.27 -4.61
CA VAL A 264 8.52 14.17 -3.67
C VAL A 264 9.45 14.66 -2.56
N LEU A 265 10.49 15.44 -2.88
CA LEU A 265 11.38 16.01 -1.87
C LEU A 265 10.65 16.99 -0.95
N ASP A 266 9.83 17.88 -1.53
CA ASP A 266 9.08 18.88 -0.78
C ASP A 266 8.09 18.23 0.20
N TYR A 267 7.29 17.28 -0.27
CA TYR A 267 6.30 16.57 0.57
C TYR A 267 6.92 15.53 1.49
N GLY A 268 8.02 14.91 1.07
CA GLY A 268 8.79 14.02 1.94
C GLY A 268 9.32 14.76 3.17
N GLN A 269 9.93 15.94 2.99
CA GLN A 269 10.36 16.77 4.11
C GLN A 269 9.18 17.24 4.97
N ALA A 270 8.06 17.64 4.36
CA ALA A 270 6.87 18.06 5.09
C ALA A 270 6.27 16.90 5.93
N ALA A 271 6.28 15.67 5.42
CA ALA A 271 5.84 14.49 6.15
C ALA A 271 6.74 14.20 7.37
N ILE A 272 8.05 14.32 7.19
CA ILE A 272 9.04 14.12 8.26
C ILE A 272 8.91 15.20 9.33
N ASP A 273 8.76 16.47 8.95
CA ASP A 273 8.59 17.57 9.88
C ASP A 273 7.28 17.43 10.69
N ALA A 274 6.19 17.06 10.02
CA ALA A 274 4.91 16.79 10.67
C ALA A 274 5.01 15.61 11.65
N LEU A 275 5.70 14.53 11.27
CA LEU A 275 5.94 13.37 12.13
C LEU A 275 6.77 13.74 13.36
N PHE A 276 7.83 14.52 13.17
CA PHE A 276 8.69 15.00 14.26
C PHE A 276 7.91 15.81 15.28
N LEU A 277 7.09 16.77 14.83
CA LEU A 277 6.23 17.58 15.70
C LEU A 277 5.18 16.72 16.42
N GLN A 278 4.58 15.76 15.71
CA GLN A 278 3.63 14.81 16.27
C GLN A 278 4.25 13.99 17.40
N ASN A 279 5.46 13.45 17.19
CA ASN A 279 6.18 12.65 18.17
C ASN A 279 6.63 13.46 19.39
N GLN A 280 7.05 14.72 19.21
CA GLN A 280 7.36 15.61 20.33
C GLN A 280 6.16 15.83 21.26
N GLN A 281 4.97 15.89 20.71
CA GLN A 281 3.74 16.12 21.48
C GLN A 281 3.23 14.84 22.18
N ILE A 282 3.55 13.67 21.65
CA ILE A 282 3.21 12.36 22.23
C ILE A 282 4.28 11.92 23.25
N GLY A 283 5.54 12.24 22.99
CA GLY A 283 6.72 11.64 23.59
C GLY A 283 6.98 11.88 25.06
N ALA A 284 6.17 12.69 25.74
CA ALA A 284 6.36 12.87 27.18
C ALA A 284 5.77 11.72 28.04
N SER A 285 4.98 10.81 27.45
CA SER A 285 4.21 9.82 28.21
C SER A 285 4.37 8.35 27.76
N SER A 286 5.03 8.06 26.64
CA SER A 286 4.95 6.71 26.05
C SER A 286 6.12 5.77 26.33
N GLY A 287 7.21 6.24 26.95
CA GLY A 287 8.38 5.38 27.25
C GLY A 287 9.07 4.77 26.00
N HIS A 288 8.70 5.20 24.81
CA HIS A 288 9.30 4.74 23.57
C HIS A 288 10.72 5.32 23.41
N ALA A 289 11.64 4.50 22.94
CA ALA A 289 13.01 4.90 22.67
C ALA A 289 13.01 6.14 21.74
N THR A 290 13.67 7.20 22.18
CA THR A 290 13.93 8.37 21.33
C THR A 290 14.80 7.91 20.16
N GLY A 291 14.31 8.09 18.93
CA GLY A 291 15.06 7.68 17.74
C GLY A 291 16.37 8.46 17.59
N LEU A 292 17.38 7.80 17.05
CA LEU A 292 18.59 8.46 16.61
C LEU A 292 18.29 9.35 15.39
N THR A 293 18.99 10.46 15.31
CA THR A 293 18.90 11.35 14.15
C THR A 293 19.68 10.79 12.96
N LEU A 294 19.34 11.17 11.74
CA LEU A 294 20.18 10.80 10.57
C LEU A 294 21.64 11.26 10.71
N LYS A 295 21.89 12.29 11.51
CA LYS A 295 23.25 12.74 11.82
C LYS A 295 24.07 11.62 12.47
N ASP A 296 23.45 10.82 13.33
CA ASP A 296 24.10 9.71 14.02
C ASP A 296 24.49 8.57 13.07
N PHE A 297 23.82 8.51 11.89
CA PHE A 297 24.14 7.61 10.78
C PHE A 297 25.00 8.28 9.69
N GLY A 298 25.56 9.47 9.95
CA GLY A 298 26.40 10.19 9.00
C GLY A 298 25.67 10.99 7.93
N CYS A 299 24.35 11.14 8.05
CA CYS A 299 23.51 11.87 7.11
C CYS A 299 23.27 13.31 7.61
N THR A 300 24.18 14.23 7.28
CA THR A 300 24.07 15.64 7.69
C THR A 300 23.65 16.51 6.51
N GLY A 301 22.63 17.37 6.72
CA GLY A 301 22.26 18.41 5.79
C GLY A 301 21.42 17.98 4.57
N VAL A 302 21.05 16.70 4.45
CA VAL A 302 20.23 16.19 3.34
C VAL A 302 18.76 16.17 3.69
N VAL A 303 18.42 15.70 4.90
CA VAL A 303 17.06 15.64 5.43
C VAL A 303 17.07 16.09 6.88
N ASN A 304 16.11 16.93 7.27
CA ASN A 304 16.02 17.44 8.64
C ASN A 304 15.02 16.61 9.48
N ASN A 305 15.13 16.73 10.81
CA ASN A 305 14.17 16.22 11.80
C ASN A 305 13.88 14.70 11.74
N VAL A 306 14.75 13.91 11.17
CA VAL A 306 14.61 12.46 11.10
C VAL A 306 14.96 11.82 12.44
N GLN A 307 14.11 10.90 12.90
CA GLN A 307 14.30 10.10 14.10
C GLN A 307 14.05 8.62 13.79
N LEU A 308 15.11 7.84 13.57
CA LEU A 308 15.04 6.39 13.36
C LEU A 308 15.20 5.65 14.69
N ILE A 309 14.45 4.58 14.89
CA ILE A 309 14.62 3.71 16.06
C ILE A 309 15.97 3.00 15.95
N ALA A 310 16.80 3.18 16.96
CA ALA A 310 18.14 2.60 17.00
C ALA A 310 18.14 1.12 17.37
N ASN A 311 19.12 0.39 16.83
CA ASN A 311 19.44 -0.98 17.22
C ASN A 311 20.75 -1.05 18.05
N GLU A 312 21.01 -0.04 18.89
CA GLU A 312 22.29 0.08 19.65
C GLU A 312 22.54 -1.10 20.59
N ASP A 313 21.49 -1.64 21.18
CA ASP A 313 21.58 -2.80 22.07
C ASP A 313 22.13 -4.06 21.37
N MET A 314 22.22 -4.04 20.03
CA MET A 314 22.72 -5.15 19.23
C MET A 314 24.24 -5.13 19.04
N LYS A 315 24.94 -4.09 19.50
CA LYS A 315 26.41 -3.90 19.33
C LYS A 315 27.29 -4.73 20.27
N GLY A 316 26.74 -5.48 21.20
CA GLY A 316 27.53 -6.17 22.20
C GLY A 316 28.08 -7.53 21.75
N ASN A 317 29.21 -7.97 22.35
CA ASN A 317 29.60 -9.38 22.36
C ASN A 317 28.62 -10.12 23.27
N TYR A 318 27.67 -10.82 22.69
CA TYR A 318 26.68 -11.58 23.44
C TYR A 318 27.27 -12.91 23.90
N ALA A 319 27.00 -13.27 25.16
CA ALA A 319 27.31 -14.59 25.65
C ALA A 319 26.59 -15.68 24.84
N ALA A 320 27.18 -16.86 24.74
CA ALA A 320 26.52 -17.99 24.08
C ALA A 320 25.11 -18.20 24.64
N ASN A 321 24.15 -18.31 23.75
CA ASN A 321 22.71 -18.47 24.07
C ASN A 321 22.02 -17.25 24.72
N GLN A 322 22.58 -16.07 24.61
CA GLN A 322 21.86 -14.86 25.03
C GLN A 322 20.68 -14.60 24.08
N VAL A 323 19.50 -14.39 24.66
CA VAL A 323 18.28 -14.09 23.91
C VAL A 323 18.19 -12.58 23.64
N VAL A 324 18.01 -12.21 22.39
CA VAL A 324 17.92 -10.82 21.97
C VAL A 324 16.69 -10.59 21.10
N SER A 325 16.12 -9.39 21.18
CA SER A 325 15.14 -8.87 20.22
C SER A 325 15.72 -7.63 19.54
N VAL A 326 15.41 -7.44 18.26
CA VAL A 326 15.83 -6.24 17.53
C VAL A 326 14.90 -5.09 17.88
N PRO A 327 15.38 -3.99 18.51
CA PRO A 327 14.52 -2.92 18.99
C PRO A 327 13.63 -2.32 17.91
N SER A 328 14.16 -2.02 16.72
CA SER A 328 13.37 -1.46 15.63
C SER A 328 12.23 -2.38 15.18
N PHE A 329 12.47 -3.69 15.09
CA PHE A 329 11.43 -4.64 14.70
C PHE A 329 10.33 -4.77 15.76
N ARG A 330 10.72 -4.83 17.02
CA ARG A 330 9.77 -4.89 18.13
C ARG A 330 8.85 -3.65 18.15
N GLU A 331 9.43 -2.46 18.06
CA GLU A 331 8.66 -1.21 18.12
C GLU A 331 7.81 -0.98 16.88
N ILE A 332 8.33 -1.29 15.69
CA ILE A 332 7.62 -1.03 14.42
C ILE A 332 6.51 -2.06 14.18
N TYR A 333 6.83 -3.36 14.30
CA TYR A 333 5.92 -4.42 13.85
C TYR A 333 5.15 -5.13 14.96
N ASN A 334 5.73 -5.25 16.17
CA ASN A 334 5.06 -5.95 17.26
C ASN A 334 4.23 -5.01 18.13
N ASN A 335 4.81 -3.88 18.57
CA ASN A 335 4.10 -2.92 19.39
C ASN A 335 3.13 -2.07 18.56
N GLY A 336 3.47 -1.78 17.30
CA GLY A 336 2.70 -0.89 16.43
C GLY A 336 2.67 0.58 16.91
N ASN A 337 2.07 1.44 16.11
CA ASN A 337 1.94 2.87 16.44
C ASN A 337 3.27 3.53 16.84
N SER A 338 4.36 3.11 16.18
CA SER A 338 5.72 3.52 16.51
C SER A 338 6.00 4.99 16.17
N VAL A 339 7.11 5.53 16.67
CA VAL A 339 7.56 6.89 16.32
C VAL A 339 7.94 7.03 14.85
N GLU A 340 8.22 5.93 14.15
CA GLU A 340 8.45 5.93 12.70
C GLU A 340 7.15 5.81 11.89
N SER A 341 6.04 5.43 12.50
CA SER A 341 4.78 5.22 11.80
C SER A 341 4.08 6.52 11.45
N MET A 342 3.60 6.62 10.22
CA MET A 342 2.82 7.75 9.70
C MET A 342 1.35 7.41 9.53
N PHE A 343 1.06 6.17 9.12
CA PHE A 343 -0.30 5.66 9.03
C PHE A 343 -0.32 4.13 9.06
N GLU A 344 -1.18 3.56 9.90
CA GLU A 344 -1.39 2.12 10.08
C GLU A 344 -2.88 1.78 10.07
N LEU A 345 -3.26 0.70 9.40
CA LEU A 345 -4.57 0.09 9.60
C LEU A 345 -4.56 -0.62 10.96
N GLN A 346 -5.49 -0.24 11.82
CA GLN A 346 -5.57 -0.74 13.19
C GLN A 346 -6.36 -2.04 13.26
N PHE A 347 -5.79 -3.01 13.98
CA PHE A 347 -6.45 -4.27 14.32
C PHE A 347 -6.42 -4.46 15.84
N SER A 348 -7.41 -5.14 16.41
CA SER A 348 -7.57 -5.24 17.85
C SER A 348 -8.27 -6.54 18.24
N LEU A 349 -7.77 -7.15 19.30
CA LEU A 349 -8.41 -8.31 19.92
C LEU A 349 -9.79 -7.95 20.51
N SER A 350 -9.91 -6.75 21.11
CA SER A 350 -11.15 -6.29 21.74
C SER A 350 -12.31 -6.13 20.75
N ASP A 351 -11.98 -5.82 19.49
CA ASP A 351 -12.98 -5.59 18.45
C ASP A 351 -13.24 -6.84 17.58
N TYR A 352 -12.63 -7.99 17.92
CA TYR A 352 -12.64 -9.22 17.12
C TYR A 352 -12.23 -9.02 15.66
N ARG A 353 -11.40 -8.02 15.38
CA ARG A 353 -10.92 -7.68 14.05
C ARG A 353 -9.47 -8.12 13.89
N GLY A 354 -9.31 -9.33 13.38
CA GLY A 354 -7.99 -9.84 12.99
C GLY A 354 -7.48 -9.18 11.71
N ASN A 355 -6.18 -9.25 11.50
CA ASN A 355 -5.49 -8.71 10.32
C ASN A 355 -5.64 -9.57 9.04
N GLY A 356 -6.72 -10.33 8.92
CA GLY A 356 -7.10 -11.02 7.69
C GLY A 356 -6.16 -12.14 7.24
N GLY A 357 -5.38 -12.70 8.16
CA GLY A 357 -4.53 -13.86 7.83
C GLY A 357 -3.16 -13.48 7.26
N ILE A 358 -2.65 -12.26 7.52
CA ILE A 358 -1.26 -11.89 7.24
C ILE A 358 -0.32 -13.03 7.66
N VAL A 359 -0.51 -13.54 8.88
CA VAL A 359 0.29 -14.64 9.45
C VAL A 359 0.23 -15.90 8.59
N THR A 360 -0.96 -16.30 8.15
CA THR A 360 -1.13 -17.51 7.33
C THR A 360 -0.47 -17.43 5.96
N HIS A 361 -0.32 -16.23 5.40
CA HIS A 361 0.29 -16.06 4.08
C HIS A 361 1.80 -15.96 4.13
N PHE A 362 2.33 -15.18 5.06
CA PHE A 362 3.73 -14.78 5.08
C PHE A 362 4.50 -15.34 6.28
N TRP A 363 3.79 -15.71 7.36
CA TRP A 363 4.39 -16.22 8.60
C TRP A 363 3.66 -17.44 9.05
N GLY A 364 4.37 -18.36 9.50
CA GLY A 364 3.86 -19.59 10.02
C GLY A 364 5.00 -20.56 10.19
N SER A 365 4.71 -21.70 10.80
CA SER A 365 5.65 -22.80 10.84
C SER A 365 5.91 -23.35 9.42
N SER A 366 6.93 -24.19 9.30
CA SER A 366 7.25 -24.89 8.04
C SER A 366 6.06 -25.60 7.41
N THR A 367 5.04 -25.92 8.20
CA THR A 367 3.85 -26.67 7.78
C THR A 367 2.65 -25.77 7.48
N THR A 368 2.61 -24.54 7.96
CA THR A 368 1.44 -23.65 7.84
C THR A 368 1.63 -22.51 6.85
N SER A 369 2.85 -21.98 6.68
CA SER A 369 3.12 -20.91 5.71
C SER A 369 3.05 -21.42 4.27
N HIS A 370 2.31 -20.72 3.40
CA HIS A 370 2.25 -21.03 1.97
C HIS A 370 3.45 -20.49 1.19
N LEU A 371 4.08 -19.45 1.70
CA LEU A 371 5.18 -18.73 1.07
C LEU A 371 6.42 -18.77 1.94
N GLY A 372 7.56 -18.64 1.32
CA GLY A 372 8.84 -18.41 1.97
C GLY A 372 9.61 -17.31 1.26
N ALA A 373 10.51 -16.65 1.97
CA ALA A 373 11.37 -15.63 1.39
C ALA A 373 12.36 -16.24 0.39
N ASN A 374 12.67 -15.46 -0.65
CA ASN A 374 13.64 -15.82 -1.65
C ASN A 374 15.05 -15.35 -1.25
N ASN A 375 15.80 -16.18 -0.55
CA ASN A 375 17.13 -15.84 -0.03
C ASN A 375 18.08 -15.27 -1.08
N ASN A 376 18.04 -15.76 -2.32
CA ASN A 376 18.93 -15.28 -3.37
C ASN A 376 18.68 -13.80 -3.71
N ALA A 377 17.41 -13.37 -3.76
CA ALA A 377 17.09 -11.97 -4.03
C ALA A 377 17.62 -11.06 -2.92
N PHE A 378 17.49 -11.46 -1.66
CA PHE A 378 18.02 -10.70 -0.51
C PHE A 378 19.55 -10.68 -0.48
N LEU A 379 20.20 -11.80 -0.80
CA LEU A 379 21.67 -11.85 -0.87
C LEU A 379 22.20 -10.93 -2.00
N VAL A 380 21.53 -10.88 -3.15
CA VAL A 380 21.88 -9.97 -4.25
C VAL A 380 21.66 -8.51 -3.83
N ALA A 381 20.56 -8.21 -3.13
CA ALA A 381 20.30 -6.88 -2.59
C ALA A 381 21.42 -6.41 -1.65
N GLU A 382 22.04 -7.33 -0.89
CA GLU A 382 23.24 -7.09 -0.07
C GLU A 382 24.57 -7.07 -0.88
N GLY A 383 24.47 -6.98 -2.18
CA GLY A 383 25.62 -6.92 -3.08
C GLY A 383 26.40 -8.24 -3.20
N ASN A 384 25.74 -9.38 -3.04
CA ASN A 384 26.33 -10.73 -3.00
C ASN A 384 27.38 -10.90 -1.88
N ASN A 385 27.20 -10.22 -0.78
CA ASN A 385 28.11 -10.28 0.36
C ASN A 385 27.47 -11.04 1.53
N THR A 386 27.88 -12.28 1.76
CA THR A 386 27.35 -13.15 2.80
C THR A 386 27.59 -12.60 4.22
N ASP A 387 28.72 -11.91 4.44
CA ASP A 387 29.02 -11.31 5.76
C ASP A 387 28.04 -10.17 6.05
N LYS A 388 27.79 -9.27 5.08
CA LYS A 388 26.78 -8.21 5.20
C LYS A 388 25.39 -8.78 5.39
N PHE A 389 25.01 -9.77 4.60
CA PHE A 389 23.72 -10.46 4.72
C PHE A 389 23.51 -11.03 6.14
N ASN A 390 24.52 -11.68 6.72
CA ASN A 390 24.42 -12.23 8.07
C ASN A 390 24.38 -11.16 9.17
N LYS A 391 24.90 -9.96 8.90
CA LYS A 391 24.93 -8.85 9.85
C LYS A 391 23.75 -7.90 9.73
N ASP A 392 22.95 -8.00 8.68
CA ASP A 392 21.70 -7.25 8.55
C ASP A 392 20.58 -7.92 9.34
N CYS A 393 20.08 -7.25 10.37
CA CYS A 393 19.02 -7.81 11.21
C CYS A 393 17.69 -8.03 10.47
N ARG A 394 17.47 -7.35 9.33
CA ARG A 394 16.28 -7.55 8.49
C ARG A 394 16.26 -8.95 7.88
N THR A 395 17.43 -9.48 7.49
CA THR A 395 17.53 -10.83 6.94
C THR A 395 17.22 -11.91 7.97
N TRP A 396 17.45 -11.64 9.26
CA TRP A 396 17.10 -12.56 10.34
C TRP A 396 15.57 -12.77 10.44
N TYR A 397 14.79 -11.71 10.21
CA TYR A 397 13.35 -11.76 10.28
C TYR A 397 12.71 -12.22 8.96
N THR A 398 13.32 -11.92 7.82
CA THR A 398 12.73 -12.19 6.51
C THR A 398 13.24 -13.46 5.85
N CYS A 399 14.48 -13.88 6.14
CA CYS A 399 15.18 -14.94 5.41
C CYS A 399 15.81 -16.00 6.33
N ASN A 400 15.22 -16.26 7.50
CA ASN A 400 15.84 -17.19 8.45
C ASN A 400 15.58 -18.65 8.08
N ASN A 401 16.67 -19.39 7.79
CA ASN A 401 16.61 -20.80 7.41
C ASN A 401 16.85 -21.77 8.58
N ASN A 402 17.30 -21.29 9.74
CA ASN A 402 17.80 -22.14 10.82
C ASN A 402 16.72 -22.74 11.72
N TYR A 403 15.47 -22.80 11.26
CA TYR A 403 14.40 -23.40 12.04
C TYR A 403 14.54 -24.92 12.20
N SER A 404 15.30 -25.60 11.35
CA SER A 404 15.40 -27.07 11.36
C SER A 404 16.41 -27.65 12.39
N GLY A 405 17.12 -26.84 13.16
CA GLY A 405 18.10 -27.33 14.16
C GLY A 405 19.28 -28.10 13.58
N THR A 406 19.37 -28.21 12.28
CA THR A 406 20.40 -28.98 11.58
C THR A 406 21.10 -28.07 10.56
N GLY A 407 22.03 -27.29 10.94
CA GLY A 407 22.93 -26.41 10.18
C GLY A 407 23.13 -26.63 8.66
N SER A 408 22.10 -26.99 7.93
CA SER A 408 22.12 -27.25 6.50
C SER A 408 21.79 -25.97 5.75
N THR A 409 22.78 -25.41 5.08
CA THR A 409 22.68 -24.31 4.11
C THR A 409 22.08 -24.80 2.78
N SER A 410 20.93 -25.46 2.81
CA SER A 410 20.27 -25.89 1.57
C SER A 410 19.65 -24.68 0.88
N THR A 411 20.16 -24.28 -0.26
CA THR A 411 19.64 -23.19 -1.11
C THR A 411 18.28 -23.50 -1.74
N SER A 412 17.72 -24.66 -1.49
CA SER A 412 16.47 -25.14 -2.10
C SER A 412 15.24 -25.07 -1.19
N THR A 413 15.39 -24.73 0.10
CA THR A 413 14.27 -24.59 1.03
C THR A 413 13.93 -23.12 1.20
N PRO A 414 12.66 -22.69 1.02
CA PRO A 414 12.27 -21.32 1.27
C PRO A 414 12.44 -20.98 2.74
N TYR A 415 12.90 -19.75 2.96
CA TYR A 415 13.15 -19.21 4.28
C TYR A 415 11.88 -18.63 4.88
N TYR A 416 11.72 -18.73 6.20
CA TYR A 416 10.53 -18.25 6.89
C TYR A 416 10.64 -16.74 7.13
N ASN A 417 9.52 -16.04 6.96
CA ASN A 417 9.42 -14.63 7.26
C ASN A 417 8.78 -14.45 8.64
N PHE A 418 9.52 -13.88 9.59
CA PHE A 418 9.10 -13.61 10.97
C PHE A 418 8.87 -12.12 11.24
N LYS A 419 8.84 -11.28 10.22
CA LYS A 419 8.81 -9.82 10.36
C LYS A 419 7.67 -9.33 11.26
N TRP A 420 6.53 -9.97 11.17
CA TRP A 420 5.32 -9.61 11.92
C TRP A 420 5.09 -10.50 13.16
N SER A 421 5.98 -11.41 13.45
CA SER A 421 5.89 -12.24 14.64
C SER A 421 6.92 -11.80 15.67
N LEU A 422 6.57 -11.91 16.95
CA LEU A 422 7.52 -11.68 18.03
C LEU A 422 8.58 -12.79 18.02
N CYS A 423 9.66 -12.61 17.29
CA CYS A 423 10.75 -13.55 17.21
C CYS A 423 11.90 -13.09 18.12
N LEU A 424 12.32 -14.00 18.99
CA LEU A 424 13.52 -13.84 19.81
C LEU A 424 14.64 -14.68 19.20
N PHE A 425 15.85 -14.17 19.23
CA PHE A 425 17.02 -14.83 18.67
C PHE A 425 18.03 -15.20 19.75
N ASN A 426 18.64 -16.37 19.62
CA ASN A 426 19.90 -16.66 20.29
C ASN A 426 21.03 -16.06 19.47
N LYS A 427 21.80 -15.18 20.08
CA LYS A 427 22.98 -14.59 19.47
C LYS A 427 24.23 -15.01 20.22
N SER A 428 25.25 -15.48 19.49
CA SER A 428 26.60 -15.73 20.00
C SER A 428 27.58 -15.30 18.92
N GLY A 429 28.25 -14.16 19.14
CA GLY A 429 29.07 -13.54 18.11
C GLY A 429 28.22 -13.20 16.87
N ASP A 430 28.66 -13.65 15.70
CA ASP A 430 27.96 -13.46 14.43
C ASP A 430 26.88 -14.52 14.15
N ASN A 431 26.74 -15.52 15.02
CA ASN A 431 25.70 -16.54 14.85
C ASN A 431 24.37 -16.06 15.46
N VAL A 432 23.34 -16.03 14.64
CA VAL A 432 21.97 -15.64 15.02
C VAL A 432 21.01 -16.76 14.68
N LEU A 433 20.39 -17.33 15.71
CA LEU A 433 19.44 -18.44 15.56
C LEU A 433 18.12 -18.08 16.23
N PRO A 434 16.97 -18.29 15.57
CA PRO A 434 15.69 -18.09 16.22
C PRO A 434 15.57 -19.04 17.43
N LYS A 435 15.17 -18.49 18.56
CA LYS A 435 14.96 -19.26 19.80
C LYS A 435 13.49 -19.52 20.07
N THR A 436 12.69 -18.49 19.95
CA THR A 436 11.26 -18.55 20.24
C THR A 436 10.54 -17.63 19.26
N TYR A 437 9.50 -18.13 18.67
CA TYR A 437 8.58 -17.32 17.86
C TYR A 437 7.16 -17.68 18.28
N TRP A 438 6.30 -16.71 18.21
CA TRP A 438 4.89 -16.87 18.49
C TRP A 438 4.20 -17.04 17.13
N SER A 439 3.97 -18.27 16.72
CA SER A 439 3.41 -18.55 15.39
C SER A 439 1.90 -18.64 15.36
N GLU A 440 1.27 -18.87 16.51
CA GLU A 440 -0.14 -19.23 16.59
C GLU A 440 -0.91 -18.51 17.70
N ASP A 441 -0.28 -17.61 18.46
CA ASP A 441 -0.96 -16.85 19.49
C ASP A 441 -1.93 -15.83 18.90
N SER A 442 -3.06 -15.69 19.53
CA SER A 442 -4.12 -14.74 19.18
C SER A 442 -3.64 -13.29 19.04
N GLU A 443 -2.54 -12.91 19.69
CA GLU A 443 -1.97 -11.57 19.61
C GLU A 443 -1.34 -11.25 18.26
N VAL A 444 -0.76 -12.23 17.56
CA VAL A 444 -0.16 -12.04 16.23
C VAL A 444 -1.20 -11.75 15.16
N ALA A 445 -2.43 -12.19 15.34
CA ALA A 445 -3.53 -11.93 14.42
C ALA A 445 -4.08 -10.50 14.49
N TYR A 446 -3.57 -9.69 15.41
CA TYR A 446 -4.08 -8.33 15.68
C TYR A 446 -3.02 -7.25 15.52
N GLN A 447 -1.88 -7.57 14.93
CA GLN A 447 -0.87 -6.55 14.62
C GLN A 447 -1.38 -5.58 13.57
N ASN A 448 -1.06 -4.30 13.77
CA ASN A 448 -1.40 -3.26 12.81
C ASN A 448 -0.68 -3.46 11.47
N TRP A 449 -1.28 -2.96 10.40
CA TRP A 449 -0.66 -2.98 9.09
C TRP A 449 -0.18 -1.58 8.69
N ILE A 450 1.12 -1.45 8.46
CA ILE A 450 1.76 -0.17 8.16
C ILE A 450 1.54 0.19 6.69
N ILE A 451 0.88 1.32 6.44
CA ILE A 451 0.73 1.88 5.10
C ILE A 451 1.90 2.81 4.76
N TYR A 452 2.22 3.75 5.64
CA TYR A 452 3.36 4.66 5.50
C TYR A 452 4.18 4.74 6.78
N ARG A 453 5.50 4.74 6.63
CA ARG A 453 6.45 4.96 7.72
C ARG A 453 7.66 5.77 7.25
N LEU A 454 8.45 6.26 8.19
CA LEU A 454 9.56 7.18 7.98
C LEU A 454 10.55 6.70 6.91
N THR A 455 10.99 5.44 6.97
CA THR A 455 11.96 4.90 6.01
C THR A 455 11.39 4.78 4.60
N ASP A 456 10.06 4.62 4.43
CA ASP A 456 9.43 4.64 3.12
C ASP A 456 9.56 6.02 2.47
N VAL A 457 9.26 7.07 3.23
CA VAL A 457 9.42 8.45 2.77
C VAL A 457 10.89 8.77 2.46
N LEU A 458 11.82 8.34 3.31
CA LEU A 458 13.26 8.51 3.07
C LEU A 458 13.70 7.84 1.76
N LEU A 459 13.29 6.59 1.50
CA LEU A 459 13.67 5.90 0.26
C LEU A 459 12.93 6.42 -0.97
N MET A 460 11.72 6.97 -0.84
CA MET A 460 11.07 7.75 -1.90
C MET A 460 11.88 9.02 -2.23
N MET A 461 12.40 9.74 -1.22
CA MET A 461 13.26 10.90 -1.43
C MET A 461 14.60 10.50 -2.08
N ALA A 462 15.19 9.37 -1.69
CA ALA A 462 16.41 8.87 -2.34
C ALA A 462 16.18 8.55 -3.83
N GLU A 463 15.05 7.94 -4.18
CA GLU A 463 14.65 7.71 -5.57
C GLU A 463 14.46 9.04 -6.32
N ALA A 464 13.78 10.01 -5.71
CA ALA A 464 13.57 11.34 -6.29
C ALA A 464 14.91 12.09 -6.53
N HIS A 465 15.84 12.00 -5.61
CA HIS A 465 17.19 12.53 -5.80
C HIS A 465 17.90 11.86 -6.98
N ALA A 466 17.83 10.53 -7.10
CA ALA A 466 18.40 9.84 -8.25
C ALA A 466 17.75 10.32 -9.57
N VAL A 467 16.44 10.55 -9.59
CA VAL A 467 15.70 11.08 -10.75
C VAL A 467 16.16 12.50 -11.13
N LEU A 468 16.35 13.36 -10.15
CA LEU A 468 16.75 14.77 -10.35
C LEU A 468 18.22 14.96 -10.77
N SER A 469 19.03 13.91 -10.66
CA SER A 469 20.43 13.99 -11.05
C SER A 469 20.60 14.33 -12.53
N THR A 470 21.50 15.26 -12.82
CA THR A 470 21.81 15.75 -14.15
C THR A 470 23.24 15.43 -14.62
N ALA A 471 24.08 14.95 -13.69
CA ALA A 471 25.46 14.58 -13.96
C ALA A 471 25.91 13.45 -13.02
N GLU A 472 26.97 12.75 -13.40
CA GLU A 472 27.59 11.78 -12.51
C GLU A 472 28.11 12.47 -11.24
N ASP A 473 27.86 11.83 -10.08
CA ASP A 473 28.34 12.28 -8.75
C ASP A 473 27.93 13.70 -8.37
N ASP A 474 26.84 14.21 -8.92
CA ASP A 474 26.29 15.52 -8.54
C ASP A 474 25.70 15.51 -7.11
N ALA A 475 25.23 16.66 -6.64
CA ALA A 475 24.68 16.80 -5.28
C ALA A 475 23.47 15.88 -5.04
N HIS A 476 22.67 15.60 -6.06
CA HIS A 476 21.54 14.69 -5.95
C HIS A 476 21.99 13.23 -5.82
N ILE A 477 23.00 12.78 -6.58
CA ILE A 477 23.62 11.46 -6.42
C ILE A 477 24.16 11.27 -5.01
N GLN A 478 24.88 12.28 -4.50
CA GLN A 478 25.44 12.23 -3.14
C GLN A 478 24.35 12.19 -2.06
N ALA A 479 23.26 12.95 -2.24
CA ALA A 479 22.12 12.94 -1.34
C ALA A 479 21.42 11.57 -1.34
N ALA A 480 21.16 10.99 -2.50
CA ALA A 480 20.57 9.65 -2.62
C ALA A 480 21.42 8.59 -1.90
N ARG A 481 22.73 8.57 -2.15
CA ARG A 481 23.66 7.64 -1.48
C ARG A 481 23.61 7.80 0.04
N THR A 482 23.63 9.03 0.52
CA THR A 482 23.62 9.34 1.96
C THR A 482 22.36 8.80 2.63
N ILE A 483 21.19 8.96 2.02
CA ILE A 483 19.92 8.45 2.55
C ILE A 483 19.88 6.91 2.54
N ILE A 484 20.26 6.28 1.42
CA ILE A 484 20.32 4.82 1.30
C ILE A 484 21.24 4.23 2.37
N ASP A 485 22.44 4.76 2.51
CA ASP A 485 23.40 4.28 3.50
C ASP A 485 22.93 4.49 4.94
N ALA A 486 22.21 5.56 5.24
CA ALA A 486 21.67 5.78 6.58
C ALA A 486 20.63 4.72 6.97
N VAL A 487 19.69 4.41 6.07
CA VAL A 487 18.68 3.36 6.28
C VAL A 487 19.36 1.99 6.42
N HIS A 488 20.33 1.70 5.56
CA HIS A 488 21.06 0.43 5.56
C HIS A 488 21.87 0.24 6.84
N LYS A 489 22.64 1.25 7.27
CA LYS A 489 23.45 1.23 8.50
C LYS A 489 22.63 0.99 9.76
N ARG A 490 21.41 1.57 9.84
CA ARG A 490 20.51 1.32 10.97
C ARG A 490 20.30 -0.17 11.23
N SER A 491 20.22 -0.96 10.16
CA SER A 491 19.86 -2.38 10.20
C SER A 491 21.06 -3.31 10.43
N HIS A 492 22.31 -2.81 10.29
CA HIS A 492 23.51 -3.60 10.53
C HIS A 492 23.94 -3.58 11.99
N ILE A 493 24.29 -4.75 12.52
CA ILE A 493 24.63 -4.92 13.94
C ILE A 493 25.95 -4.28 14.35
N ASP A 494 26.91 -4.16 13.44
CA ASP A 494 28.22 -3.55 13.71
C ASP A 494 28.24 -2.04 13.49
N GLN A 495 27.28 -1.49 12.76
CA GLN A 495 27.07 -0.04 12.50
C GLN A 495 28.35 0.76 12.23
N ASP A 496 29.47 0.08 11.96
CA ASP A 496 30.68 0.78 11.60
C ASP A 496 30.56 1.33 10.17
N GLY A 497 31.04 2.55 9.96
CA GLY A 497 30.81 3.30 8.74
C GLY A 497 31.42 2.68 7.48
N THR A 498 32.25 1.65 7.61
CA THR A 498 32.99 1.03 6.50
C THR A 498 32.36 -0.26 6.04
N THR A 499 31.85 -1.09 6.93
CA THR A 499 31.25 -2.40 6.61
C THR A 499 29.76 -2.32 6.33
N ALA A 500 29.05 -1.39 6.94
CA ALA A 500 27.61 -1.23 6.79
C ALA A 500 27.16 -0.39 5.58
N SER A 501 28.06 0.25 4.83
CA SER A 501 27.67 1.00 3.63
C SER A 501 27.37 0.05 2.48
N ILE A 502 26.18 0.18 1.88
CA ILE A 502 25.81 -0.56 0.67
C ILE A 502 26.25 0.17 -0.60
N THR A 503 26.35 1.49 -0.56
CA THR A 503 26.83 2.29 -1.68
C THR A 503 28.36 2.28 -1.75
N LYS A 504 28.88 2.41 -2.96
CA LYS A 504 30.34 2.51 -3.24
C LYS A 504 30.64 3.87 -3.84
N ASN A 505 31.90 4.33 -3.72
CA ASN A 505 32.36 5.55 -4.38
C ASN A 505 32.25 5.48 -5.93
N SER A 506 32.14 4.28 -6.49
CA SER A 506 31.89 4.05 -7.92
C SER A 506 30.42 4.18 -8.31
N ASP A 507 29.48 4.21 -7.36
CA ASP A 507 28.05 4.33 -7.63
C ASP A 507 27.71 5.81 -7.84
N LYS A 508 27.94 6.31 -9.05
CA LYS A 508 27.88 7.73 -9.43
C LYS A 508 26.78 8.05 -10.43
N SER A 509 26.16 7.02 -10.99
CA SER A 509 25.14 7.23 -12.02
C SER A 509 23.72 7.13 -11.46
N ARG A 510 22.81 7.85 -12.10
CA ARG A 510 21.38 7.80 -11.83
C ARG A 510 20.84 6.36 -11.82
N ASP A 511 21.12 5.59 -12.87
CA ASP A 511 20.59 4.22 -13.03
C ASP A 511 21.05 3.33 -11.88
N ARG A 512 22.34 3.44 -11.53
CA ARG A 512 22.87 2.65 -10.42
C ARG A 512 22.21 3.00 -9.09
N LEU A 513 21.92 4.28 -8.83
CA LEU A 513 21.23 4.67 -7.61
C LEU A 513 19.78 4.19 -7.60
N LEU A 514 19.07 4.22 -8.72
CA LEU A 514 17.72 3.65 -8.83
C LEU A 514 17.72 2.15 -8.51
N GLU A 515 18.71 1.37 -9.01
CA GLU A 515 18.87 -0.03 -8.66
C GLU A 515 19.15 -0.24 -7.16
N LEU A 516 20.04 0.58 -6.57
CA LEU A 516 20.35 0.48 -5.14
C LEU A 516 19.15 0.84 -4.26
N VAL A 517 18.37 1.85 -4.63
CA VAL A 517 17.10 2.14 -3.94
C VAL A 517 16.16 0.95 -4.01
N MET A 518 15.99 0.31 -5.17
CA MET A 518 15.14 -0.88 -5.30
C MET A 518 15.63 -2.03 -4.42
N ASN A 519 16.94 -2.24 -4.32
CA ASN A 519 17.53 -3.26 -3.46
C ASN A 519 17.31 -2.94 -1.98
N GLU A 520 17.56 -1.70 -1.56
CA GLU A 520 17.33 -1.29 -0.16
C GLU A 520 15.84 -1.38 0.21
N ARG A 521 14.93 -1.03 -0.73
CA ARG A 521 13.50 -1.19 -0.54
C ARG A 521 13.08 -2.66 -0.41
N LEU A 522 13.74 -3.60 -1.11
CA LEU A 522 13.51 -5.03 -0.90
C LEU A 522 13.87 -5.44 0.53
N LEU A 523 15.08 -5.09 0.99
CA LEU A 523 15.55 -5.42 2.34
C LEU A 523 14.62 -4.83 3.41
N GLU A 524 14.20 -3.58 3.23
CA GLU A 524 13.44 -2.83 4.22
C GLU A 524 11.94 -3.21 4.25
N PHE A 525 11.30 -3.40 3.08
CA PHE A 525 9.84 -3.49 2.98
C PHE A 525 9.30 -4.86 2.55
N ALA A 526 10.12 -5.90 2.40
CA ALA A 526 9.61 -7.23 2.14
C ALA A 526 8.57 -7.64 3.19
N GLY A 527 7.40 -8.07 2.75
CA GLY A 527 6.28 -8.41 3.63
C GLY A 527 5.42 -7.21 4.06
N GLU A 528 5.58 -6.03 3.45
CA GLU A 528 4.74 -4.85 3.71
C GLU A 528 3.82 -4.47 2.53
N GLY A 529 3.66 -5.36 1.54
CA GLY A 529 2.76 -5.13 0.41
C GLY A 529 3.24 -4.04 -0.56
N LYS A 530 4.56 -3.84 -0.71
CA LYS A 530 5.15 -2.73 -1.49
C LYS A 530 6.03 -3.17 -2.64
N ARG A 531 6.71 -4.31 -2.54
CA ARG A 531 7.76 -4.71 -3.47
C ARG A 531 7.30 -4.78 -4.93
N TRP A 532 6.11 -5.34 -5.19
CA TRP A 532 5.60 -5.39 -6.55
C TRP A 532 5.34 -4.00 -7.14
N PHE A 533 4.78 -3.09 -6.35
CA PHE A 533 4.57 -1.71 -6.77
C PHE A 533 5.88 -0.98 -7.06
N ASP A 534 6.94 -1.23 -6.29
CA ASP A 534 8.27 -0.70 -6.56
C ASP A 534 8.81 -1.18 -7.92
N LEU A 535 8.68 -2.49 -8.19
CA LEU A 535 9.10 -3.08 -9.47
C LEU A 535 8.28 -2.54 -10.65
N VAL A 536 6.96 -2.39 -10.48
CA VAL A 536 6.09 -1.76 -11.49
C VAL A 536 6.53 -0.34 -11.77
N ARG A 537 6.76 0.47 -10.72
CA ARG A 537 7.22 1.86 -10.87
C ARG A 537 8.57 1.93 -11.60
N TYR A 538 9.50 1.05 -11.27
CA TYR A 538 10.78 0.96 -11.97
C TYR A 538 10.59 0.62 -13.46
N ALA A 539 9.78 -0.37 -13.78
CA ALA A 539 9.52 -0.76 -15.18
C ALA A 539 8.79 0.34 -15.96
N GLU A 540 7.78 0.98 -15.36
CA GLU A 540 7.05 2.10 -15.98
C GLU A 540 7.95 3.31 -16.22
N ARG A 541 8.90 3.61 -15.31
CA ARG A 541 9.88 4.68 -15.48
C ARG A 541 10.76 4.47 -16.71
N ILE A 542 11.21 3.25 -16.95
CA ILE A 542 11.97 2.89 -18.13
C ILE A 542 11.10 3.01 -19.38
N GLY A 543 9.89 2.46 -19.36
CA GLY A 543 9.01 2.44 -20.51
C GLY A 543 9.65 1.75 -21.72
N GLY A 544 9.72 2.43 -22.86
CA GLY A 544 10.34 1.93 -24.09
C GLY A 544 9.58 0.77 -24.73
N GLY A 545 10.14 0.22 -25.80
CA GLY A 545 9.57 -0.88 -26.56
C GLY A 545 9.39 -0.54 -28.04
N SER A 546 9.17 -1.57 -28.85
CA SER A 546 9.11 -1.43 -30.32
C SER A 546 7.69 -1.33 -30.87
N ASN A 547 6.69 -1.64 -30.07
CA ASN A 547 5.29 -1.64 -30.50
C ASN A 547 4.52 -0.53 -29.80
N PRO A 548 3.41 -0.04 -30.39
CA PRO A 548 2.50 0.86 -29.71
C PRO A 548 1.79 0.13 -28.55
N ASP A 549 1.42 0.87 -27.50
CA ASP A 549 0.58 0.35 -26.44
C ASP A 549 -0.82 -0.01 -26.99
N PRO A 550 -1.37 -1.18 -26.69
CA PRO A 550 -2.65 -1.64 -27.27
C PRO A 550 -3.87 -0.76 -26.94
N ARG A 551 -3.76 0.11 -25.92
CA ARG A 551 -4.83 1.03 -25.52
C ARG A 551 -4.45 2.50 -25.56
N ASP A 552 -3.19 2.82 -25.89
CA ASP A 552 -2.69 4.18 -26.02
C ASP A 552 -1.62 4.24 -27.12
N PRO A 553 -2.05 4.29 -28.40
CA PRO A 553 -1.11 4.20 -29.54
C PRO A 553 -0.05 5.32 -29.60
N ASP A 554 -0.24 6.39 -28.82
CA ASP A 554 0.70 7.52 -28.76
C ASP A 554 1.95 7.22 -27.91
N VAL A 555 1.97 6.08 -27.22
CA VAL A 555 3.10 5.63 -26.41
C VAL A 555 3.50 4.20 -26.77
N THR A 556 4.75 3.86 -26.48
CA THR A 556 5.25 2.49 -26.66
C THR A 556 4.66 1.52 -25.64
N ASP A 557 4.70 0.22 -25.95
CA ASP A 557 4.11 -0.85 -25.13
C ASP A 557 4.83 -1.11 -23.78
N GLY A 558 5.95 -0.45 -23.51
CA GLY A 558 6.72 -0.59 -22.27
C GLY A 558 7.41 -1.95 -22.10
N SER A 559 7.50 -2.75 -23.15
CA SER A 559 8.08 -4.11 -23.10
C SER A 559 9.54 -4.11 -22.65
N GLU A 560 10.28 -3.06 -22.94
CA GLU A 560 11.68 -2.96 -22.53
C GLU A 560 11.83 -2.75 -21.02
N GLY A 561 11.02 -1.87 -20.44
CA GLY A 561 10.99 -1.68 -19.00
C GLY A 561 10.63 -2.97 -18.25
N VAL A 562 9.65 -3.73 -18.76
CA VAL A 562 9.29 -5.05 -18.23
C VAL A 562 10.47 -6.02 -18.30
N ASN A 563 11.14 -6.10 -19.45
CA ASN A 563 12.29 -7.00 -19.63
C ASN A 563 13.45 -6.62 -18.70
N LYS A 564 13.77 -5.34 -18.61
CA LYS A 564 14.86 -4.86 -17.75
C LYS A 564 14.58 -5.12 -16.27
N MET A 565 13.35 -4.90 -15.82
CA MET A 565 12.91 -5.25 -14.45
C MET A 565 13.08 -6.75 -14.16
N ILE A 566 12.66 -7.62 -15.10
CA ILE A 566 12.82 -9.07 -14.95
C ILE A 566 14.28 -9.44 -14.86
N ASP A 567 15.13 -8.92 -15.75
CA ASP A 567 16.56 -9.26 -15.80
C ASP A 567 17.33 -8.78 -14.57
N LEU A 568 17.03 -7.61 -14.06
CA LEU A 568 17.76 -7.01 -12.94
C LEU A 568 17.33 -7.54 -11.57
N PHE A 569 16.04 -7.81 -11.38
CA PHE A 569 15.50 -8.16 -10.05
C PHE A 569 14.95 -9.58 -10.01
N MET A 570 14.00 -9.94 -10.84
CA MET A 570 13.32 -11.23 -10.76
C MET A 570 14.23 -12.41 -11.14
N ALA A 571 15.13 -12.21 -12.09
CA ALA A 571 16.10 -13.23 -12.52
C ALA A 571 17.03 -13.69 -11.39
N GLN A 572 17.32 -12.81 -10.43
CA GLN A 572 18.19 -13.11 -9.31
C GLN A 572 17.59 -14.15 -8.37
N GLY A 573 16.26 -14.15 -8.27
CA GLY A 573 15.54 -15.10 -7.42
C GLY A 573 15.27 -16.45 -8.09
N ASN A 574 15.05 -16.45 -9.40
CA ASN A 574 14.69 -17.66 -10.14
C ASN A 574 15.02 -17.52 -11.64
N SER A 575 16.27 -17.74 -11.98
CA SER A 575 16.76 -17.60 -13.36
C SER A 575 16.05 -18.53 -14.37
N ALA A 576 15.55 -19.68 -13.92
CA ALA A 576 14.81 -20.62 -14.76
C ALA A 576 13.45 -20.06 -15.25
N MET A 577 12.89 -19.09 -14.55
CA MET A 577 11.58 -18.50 -14.88
C MET A 577 11.66 -17.27 -15.79
N VAL A 578 12.84 -16.72 -16.07
CA VAL A 578 13.03 -15.47 -16.81
C VAL A 578 12.32 -15.49 -18.18
N SER A 579 12.58 -16.51 -18.98
CA SER A 579 11.95 -16.64 -20.30
C SER A 579 10.43 -16.78 -20.21
N THR A 580 9.95 -17.48 -19.19
CA THR A 580 8.53 -17.66 -18.92
C THR A 580 7.87 -16.33 -18.55
N TRP A 581 8.45 -15.58 -17.62
CA TRP A 581 7.93 -14.28 -17.23
C TRP A 581 7.90 -13.30 -18.40
N LYS A 582 8.99 -13.19 -19.19
CA LYS A 582 9.05 -12.33 -20.39
C LYS A 582 7.97 -12.73 -21.41
N SER A 583 7.77 -14.03 -21.63
CA SER A 583 6.74 -14.54 -22.55
C SER A 583 5.31 -14.26 -22.06
N ARG A 584 5.07 -14.29 -20.74
CA ARG A 584 3.74 -14.12 -20.14
C ARG A 584 3.39 -12.66 -19.94
N MET A 585 4.29 -11.85 -19.37
CA MET A 585 4.05 -10.43 -19.10
C MET A 585 4.11 -9.55 -20.35
N LYS A 586 4.96 -9.87 -21.33
CA LYS A 586 5.08 -9.28 -22.68
C LYS A 586 5.32 -7.77 -22.75
N ASN A 587 4.49 -6.96 -22.07
CA ASN A 587 4.50 -5.50 -22.14
C ASN A 587 3.98 -4.91 -20.81
N ARG A 588 3.88 -3.58 -20.72
CA ARG A 588 3.45 -2.89 -19.48
C ARG A 588 2.12 -3.38 -18.89
N TRP A 589 1.18 -3.88 -19.71
CA TRP A 589 -0.09 -4.42 -19.21
C TRP A 589 0.12 -5.70 -18.39
N GLY A 590 1.20 -6.42 -18.62
CA GLY A 590 1.59 -7.56 -17.80
C GLY A 590 2.02 -7.22 -16.37
N LEU A 591 2.34 -5.95 -16.11
CA LEU A 591 2.64 -5.46 -14.76
C LEU A 591 1.40 -5.39 -13.86
N TYR A 592 0.22 -5.23 -14.46
CA TYR A 592 -1.06 -5.05 -13.78
C TYR A 592 -1.86 -6.35 -13.75
N GLY A 593 -2.75 -6.47 -12.75
CA GLY A 593 -3.57 -7.65 -12.56
C GLY A 593 -4.67 -7.81 -13.61
N PRO A 594 -5.28 -8.99 -13.70
CA PRO A 594 -6.52 -9.20 -14.44
C PRO A 594 -7.68 -8.53 -13.70
N ILE A 595 -8.76 -8.27 -14.43
CA ILE A 595 -10.03 -7.87 -13.83
C ILE A 595 -10.82 -9.15 -13.55
N TYR A 596 -11.27 -9.28 -12.30
CA TYR A 596 -12.08 -10.43 -11.92
C TYR A 596 -13.37 -10.47 -12.74
N PHE A 597 -13.77 -11.66 -13.22
CA PHE A 597 -14.85 -11.79 -14.21
C PHE A 597 -16.21 -11.24 -13.73
N THR A 598 -16.48 -11.30 -12.42
CA THR A 598 -17.71 -10.76 -11.83
C THR A 598 -17.81 -9.26 -12.00
N GLU A 599 -16.68 -8.55 -11.86
CA GLU A 599 -16.59 -7.10 -12.02
C GLU A 599 -16.85 -6.67 -13.47
N MET A 600 -16.31 -7.43 -14.43
CA MET A 600 -16.61 -7.17 -15.84
C MET A 600 -18.11 -7.36 -16.15
N LYS A 601 -18.75 -8.37 -15.54
CA LYS A 601 -20.19 -8.61 -15.69
C LYS A 601 -21.02 -7.51 -15.04
N ALA A 602 -20.63 -7.03 -13.86
CA ALA A 602 -21.32 -5.96 -13.15
C ALA A 602 -21.37 -4.66 -13.98
N ASN A 603 -20.26 -4.34 -14.69
CA ASN A 603 -20.21 -3.18 -15.59
C ASN A 603 -20.99 -3.36 -16.93
N GLY A 604 -21.57 -4.54 -17.16
CA GLY A 604 -22.41 -4.80 -18.33
C GLY A 604 -21.64 -4.92 -19.65
N LYS A 605 -22.41 -5.01 -20.75
CA LYS A 605 -21.89 -5.14 -22.12
C LYS A 605 -22.33 -3.97 -22.98
N VAL A 606 -21.47 -3.54 -23.90
CA VAL A 606 -21.78 -2.55 -24.94
C VAL A 606 -22.40 -3.22 -26.19
N SER A 607 -22.07 -4.49 -26.43
CA SER A 607 -22.61 -5.32 -27.50
C SER A 607 -22.48 -6.81 -27.16
N PRO A 608 -23.15 -7.74 -27.87
CA PRO A 608 -22.99 -9.17 -27.63
C PRO A 608 -21.51 -9.59 -27.65
N GLY A 609 -21.05 -10.18 -26.53
CA GLY A 609 -19.66 -10.60 -26.34
C GLY A 609 -18.65 -9.53 -25.96
N VAL A 610 -19.02 -8.24 -25.97
CA VAL A 610 -18.12 -7.12 -25.67
C VAL A 610 -18.51 -6.47 -24.34
N TYR A 611 -17.67 -6.64 -23.31
CA TYR A 611 -17.87 -5.97 -22.03
C TYR A 611 -17.52 -4.48 -22.13
N ARG A 612 -18.30 -3.62 -21.46
CA ARG A 612 -18.02 -2.18 -21.32
C ARG A 612 -16.67 -1.95 -20.68
N PHE A 613 -16.34 -2.75 -19.65
CA PHE A 613 -15.04 -2.78 -19.02
C PHE A 613 -14.24 -3.99 -19.55
N PRO A 614 -13.35 -3.81 -20.54
CA PRO A 614 -12.64 -4.92 -21.17
C PRO A 614 -11.51 -5.44 -20.27
N GLN A 615 -11.25 -6.75 -20.34
CA GLN A 615 -10.13 -7.40 -19.64
C GLN A 615 -8.79 -6.79 -20.05
N ASN A 616 -7.83 -6.82 -19.10
CA ASN A 616 -6.42 -6.51 -19.36
C ASN A 616 -5.92 -7.27 -20.60
N PRO A 617 -5.31 -6.59 -21.60
CA PRO A 617 -4.93 -7.20 -22.88
C PRO A 617 -3.98 -8.40 -22.77
N VAL A 618 -3.13 -8.44 -21.73
CA VAL A 618 -2.16 -9.52 -21.52
C VAL A 618 -2.83 -10.77 -20.93
N TRP A 619 -3.84 -10.58 -20.07
CA TRP A 619 -4.52 -11.68 -19.37
C TRP A 619 -5.82 -12.14 -20.04
N ASN A 620 -6.11 -11.60 -21.20
CA ASN A 620 -7.30 -11.90 -21.99
C ASN A 620 -7.15 -13.21 -22.79
N ARG A 621 -6.74 -14.29 -22.14
CA ARG A 621 -6.52 -15.58 -22.81
C ARG A 621 -7.81 -16.35 -23.10
N ASP A 622 -8.95 -15.92 -22.53
CA ASP A 622 -10.21 -16.65 -22.51
C ASP A 622 -11.40 -15.80 -22.98
N GLN A 623 -11.27 -15.08 -24.12
CA GLN A 623 -12.48 -14.55 -24.79
C GLN A 623 -13.26 -15.65 -25.52
N GLN A 624 -13.41 -16.81 -24.92
CA GLN A 624 -14.36 -17.84 -25.32
C GLN A 624 -15.27 -18.21 -24.14
N TRP A 625 -16.04 -17.23 -23.66
CA TRP A 625 -17.17 -17.47 -22.75
C TRP A 625 -18.47 -16.94 -23.32
#